data_d6fc7274dfa84423014cb7d968f6abf6
#
_entry.id   d6fc7274dfa84423014cb7d968f6abf6
#
_cell.length_a   1.000
_cell.length_b   1.000
_cell.length_c   1.000
_cell.angle_alpha   90.00
_cell.angle_beta   90.00
_cell.angle_gamma   90.00
#
_symmetry.space_group_name_H-M   'P 1'
#
loop_
_entity.id
_entity.type
_entity.pdbx_description
1 polymer ?
#
loop_
_entity_poly.entity_id
_entity_poly.type
_entity_poly.pdbx_seq_one_letter_code
_entity_poly.pdbx_strand_id
1 'polypeptide(L)'
;NEARILFENGYKEVTLLGQNVDSYFWKDKEKADRNVNFAQLLEMVAKISPTLRVRFSTSHPKDISDEVIYTMAMYENICKHIHLPVQSGSSIMLEKMRRKYNREWYLERVAKIRSVIPDCGLTTDVIAGFSGETEQDHKDTLSLMEEVVFDSAFMFAYSERPGPLASKKYPDDISQELKTERLNEIIALQGRMSLKSNEKEIGKTLKVLVEGPSKRNPEELCGRASSNKMCVFPSRGEKAGDYCEVKVVSVTSATLLCERI
;
A
#
# COMPACT_ATOMS: atom_id res chain seq x y z
N ASN A 1 12.14 21.39 -0.05
CA ASN A 1 12.66 22.09 1.15
C ASN A 1 12.21 21.39 2.45
N GLU A 2 10.92 21.12 2.66
CA GLU A 2 10.38 20.52 3.90
C GLU A 2 11.06 19.17 4.24
N ALA A 3 11.15 18.24 3.30
CA ALA A 3 11.81 16.95 3.51
C ALA A 3 13.30 17.08 3.89
N ARG A 4 13.99 18.11 3.38
CA ARG A 4 15.38 18.40 3.76
C ARG A 4 15.47 18.89 5.20
N ILE A 5 14.60 19.82 5.60
CA ILE A 5 14.53 20.33 6.98
C ILE A 5 14.23 19.19 7.95
N LEU A 6 13.30 18.29 7.61
CA LEU A 6 13.00 17.12 8.43
C LEU A 6 14.23 16.21 8.58
N PHE A 7 14.94 15.94 7.48
CA PHE A 7 16.17 15.13 7.53
C PHE A 7 17.27 15.78 8.40
N GLU A 8 17.50 17.08 8.24
CA GLU A 8 18.47 17.86 9.04
C GLU A 8 18.10 17.87 10.54
N ASN A 9 16.81 17.78 10.87
CA ASN A 9 16.30 17.61 12.24
C ASN A 9 16.33 16.16 12.73
N GLY A 10 16.95 15.23 11.99
CA GLY A 10 17.20 13.85 12.42
C GLY A 10 16.12 12.84 12.04
N TYR A 11 15.04 13.22 11.35
CA TYR A 11 14.04 12.27 10.86
C TYR A 11 14.65 11.35 9.80
N LYS A 12 14.36 10.05 9.92
CA LYS A 12 14.91 9.01 9.02
C LYS A 12 13.95 8.56 7.95
N GLU A 13 12.67 8.90 8.05
CA GLU A 13 11.65 8.59 7.07
C GLU A 13 10.73 9.79 6.87
N VAL A 14 10.35 10.03 5.61
CA VAL A 14 9.31 10.99 5.23
C VAL A 14 8.27 10.30 4.37
N THR A 15 7.01 10.67 4.56
CA THR A 15 5.91 10.19 3.73
C THR A 15 5.31 11.34 2.94
N LEU A 16 5.35 11.25 1.61
CA LEU A 16 4.69 12.21 0.74
C LEU A 16 3.19 11.89 0.71
N LEU A 17 2.38 12.84 1.14
CA LEU A 17 0.93 12.68 1.31
C LEU A 17 0.16 13.65 0.40
N GLY A 18 -0.97 13.18 -0.11
CA GLY A 18 -1.94 13.96 -0.87
C GLY A 18 -3.25 13.20 -1.00
N GLN A 19 -4.33 13.83 -1.45
CA GLN A 19 -5.59 13.12 -1.76
C GLN A 19 -5.41 12.10 -2.90
N ASN A 20 -4.53 12.42 -3.84
CA ASN A 20 -4.04 11.58 -4.91
C ASN A 20 -2.63 12.08 -5.24
N VAL A 21 -1.63 11.56 -4.54
CA VAL A 21 -0.26 12.07 -4.62
C VAL A 21 0.35 11.88 -6.02
N ASP A 22 -0.04 10.81 -6.72
CA ASP A 22 0.46 10.51 -8.07
C ASP A 22 0.04 11.56 -9.13
N SER A 23 -1.03 12.33 -8.84
CA SER A 23 -1.48 13.41 -9.70
C SER A 23 -0.72 14.72 -9.48
N TYR A 24 0.30 14.73 -8.61
CA TYR A 24 1.10 15.92 -8.37
C TYR A 24 1.75 16.40 -9.66
N PHE A 25 1.54 17.68 -9.95
CA PHE A 25 2.15 18.35 -11.08
C PHE A 25 2.35 19.84 -10.76
N TRP A 26 3.60 20.23 -10.54
CA TRP A 26 3.96 21.62 -10.37
C TRP A 26 4.31 22.24 -11.72
N LYS A 27 3.70 23.38 -12.02
CA LYS A 27 3.93 24.15 -13.25
C LYS A 27 4.81 25.37 -12.95
N ASP A 28 5.93 25.46 -13.64
CA ASP A 28 6.68 26.71 -13.68
C ASP A 28 5.88 27.75 -14.52
N LYS A 29 5.77 28.96 -13.98
CA LYS A 29 5.00 30.03 -14.62
C LYS A 29 5.72 30.64 -15.84
N GLU A 30 7.04 30.49 -15.91
CA GLU A 30 7.88 31.10 -16.92
C GLU A 30 8.40 30.09 -17.94
N LYS A 31 8.69 28.87 -17.54
CA LYS A 31 9.37 27.87 -18.35
C LYS A 31 8.75 26.48 -18.18
N ALA A 32 8.07 25.98 -19.21
CA ALA A 32 7.41 24.69 -19.19
C ALA A 32 8.38 23.48 -19.03
N ASP A 33 9.63 23.64 -19.41
CA ASP A 33 10.70 22.64 -19.23
C ASP A 33 11.12 22.42 -17.77
N ARG A 34 10.69 23.31 -16.86
CA ARG A 34 10.90 23.20 -15.41
C ARG A 34 9.72 22.62 -14.66
N ASN A 35 8.69 22.15 -15.36
CA ASN A 35 7.57 21.48 -14.70
C ASN A 35 8.06 20.23 -13.95
N VAL A 36 7.43 19.93 -12.81
CA VAL A 36 7.80 18.80 -11.97
C VAL A 36 6.58 17.92 -11.77
N ASN A 37 6.64 16.70 -12.26
CA ASN A 37 5.64 15.65 -11.99
C ASN A 37 5.98 14.89 -10.68
N PHE A 38 5.12 13.93 -10.32
CA PHE A 38 5.32 13.18 -9.08
C PHE A 38 6.58 12.31 -9.09
N ALA A 39 6.93 11.68 -10.19
CA ALA A 39 8.15 10.87 -10.31
C ALA A 39 9.41 11.71 -10.08
N GLN A 40 9.45 12.90 -10.67
CA GLN A 40 10.55 13.85 -10.48
C GLN A 40 10.60 14.39 -9.04
N LEU A 41 9.45 14.70 -8.43
CA LEU A 41 9.39 15.08 -7.02
C LEU A 41 9.93 13.96 -6.12
N LEU A 42 9.52 12.71 -6.36
CA LEU A 42 9.97 11.54 -5.61
C LEU A 42 11.49 11.36 -5.72
N GLU A 43 12.04 11.50 -6.93
CA GLU A 43 13.48 11.50 -7.19
C GLU A 43 14.21 12.63 -6.43
N MET A 44 13.69 13.87 -6.50
CA MET A 44 14.28 15.01 -5.80
C MET A 44 14.36 14.78 -4.29
N VAL A 45 13.32 14.17 -3.70
CA VAL A 45 13.31 13.84 -2.26
C VAL A 45 14.27 12.70 -1.95
N ALA A 46 14.33 11.66 -2.78
CA ALA A 46 15.25 10.54 -2.62
C ALA A 46 16.74 10.98 -2.66
N LYS A 47 17.06 11.96 -3.49
CA LYS A 47 18.41 12.54 -3.62
C LYS A 47 18.86 13.41 -2.44
N ILE A 48 18.00 13.69 -1.46
CA ILE A 48 18.40 14.46 -0.27
C ILE A 48 19.46 13.68 0.53
N SER A 49 19.22 12.38 0.75
CA SER A 49 20.19 11.48 1.39
C SER A 49 19.82 10.02 1.11
N PRO A 50 20.79 9.12 0.89
CA PRO A 50 20.54 7.69 0.75
C PRO A 50 20.03 7.04 2.06
N THR A 51 20.18 7.72 3.20
CA THR A 51 19.69 7.27 4.50
C THR A 51 18.32 7.83 4.87
N LEU A 52 17.78 8.76 4.07
CA LEU A 52 16.40 9.22 4.21
C LEU A 52 15.46 8.26 3.47
N ARG A 53 14.68 7.50 4.20
CA ARG A 53 13.64 6.64 3.63
C ARG A 53 12.47 7.47 3.15
N VAL A 54 12.02 7.21 1.93
CA VAL A 54 10.92 7.95 1.29
C VAL A 54 9.75 7.02 1.04
N ARG A 55 8.60 7.36 1.60
CA ARG A 55 7.30 6.73 1.32
C ARG A 55 6.37 7.70 0.65
N PHE A 56 5.35 7.17 0.02
CA PHE A 56 4.19 7.94 -0.41
C PHE A 56 2.92 7.12 -0.17
N SER A 57 1.79 7.81 -0.07
CA SER A 57 0.51 7.17 0.17
C SER A 57 -0.60 7.90 -0.57
N THR A 58 -1.70 7.17 -0.78
CA THR A 58 -2.90 7.63 -1.48
C THR A 58 -2.71 7.72 -2.99
N SER A 59 -2.36 6.57 -3.59
CA SER A 59 -2.33 6.40 -5.04
C SER A 59 -3.73 6.09 -5.58
N HIS A 60 -4.05 6.66 -6.74
CA HIS A 60 -5.18 6.17 -7.52
C HIS A 60 -4.63 5.25 -8.61
N PRO A 61 -5.16 4.02 -8.81
CA PRO A 61 -4.57 3.05 -9.74
C PRO A 61 -4.29 3.60 -11.12
N LYS A 62 -5.16 4.47 -11.62
CA LYS A 62 -5.02 5.10 -12.94
C LYS A 62 -3.86 6.09 -13.02
N ASP A 63 -3.51 6.75 -11.90
CA ASP A 63 -2.59 7.88 -11.93
C ASP A 63 -1.14 7.48 -11.62
N ILE A 64 -0.91 6.25 -11.10
CA ILE A 64 0.43 5.73 -10.94
C ILE A 64 1.06 5.46 -12.31
N SER A 65 2.04 6.26 -12.70
CA SER A 65 2.72 6.16 -13.99
C SER A 65 3.84 5.13 -13.98
N ASP A 66 4.25 4.68 -15.16
CA ASP A 66 5.43 3.82 -15.30
C ASP A 66 6.70 4.54 -14.81
N GLU A 67 6.77 5.86 -15.00
CA GLU A 67 7.87 6.68 -14.53
C GLU A 67 8.02 6.63 -13.01
N VAL A 68 6.92 6.67 -12.24
CA VAL A 68 6.94 6.49 -10.79
C VAL A 68 7.49 5.10 -10.42
N ILE A 69 7.03 4.04 -11.10
CA ILE A 69 7.48 2.67 -10.84
C ILE A 69 8.99 2.53 -11.12
N TYR A 70 9.48 3.09 -12.24
CA TYR A 70 10.92 3.08 -12.56
C TYR A 70 11.73 3.90 -11.56
N THR A 71 11.24 5.06 -11.13
CA THR A 71 11.90 5.89 -10.10
C THR A 71 12.01 5.13 -8.78
N MET A 72 10.93 4.42 -8.37
CA MET A 72 10.99 3.56 -7.19
C MET A 72 12.03 2.44 -7.31
N ALA A 73 12.16 1.83 -8.48
CA ALA A 73 13.15 0.78 -8.72
C ALA A 73 14.57 1.31 -8.66
N MET A 74 14.79 2.52 -9.19
CA MET A 74 16.12 3.15 -9.31
C MET A 74 16.70 3.58 -7.95
N TYR A 75 15.89 4.10 -7.04
CA TYR A 75 16.34 4.65 -5.77
C TYR A 75 16.06 3.68 -4.62
N GLU A 76 17.10 3.11 -4.02
CA GLU A 76 16.97 2.10 -2.96
C GLU A 76 16.26 2.63 -1.71
N ASN A 77 16.44 3.91 -1.38
CA ASN A 77 15.82 4.56 -0.25
C ASN A 77 14.34 4.94 -0.46
N ILE A 78 13.79 4.78 -1.67
CA ILE A 78 12.34 4.81 -1.89
C ILE A 78 11.76 3.46 -1.52
N CYS A 79 10.80 3.45 -0.60
CA CYS A 79 10.15 2.23 -0.13
C CYS A 79 9.45 1.48 -1.26
N LYS A 80 9.67 0.17 -1.31
CA LYS A 80 9.07 -0.73 -2.31
C LYS A 80 7.67 -1.16 -1.85
N HIS A 81 6.80 -0.18 -1.68
CA HIS A 81 5.42 -0.38 -1.26
C HIS A 81 4.49 0.60 -1.97
N ILE A 82 3.38 0.09 -2.48
CA ILE A 82 2.34 0.88 -3.13
C ILE A 82 0.99 0.53 -2.50
N HIS A 83 0.28 1.55 -2.02
CA HIS A 83 -1.12 1.43 -1.68
C HIS A 83 -1.95 1.71 -2.93
N LEU A 84 -2.63 0.68 -3.46
CA LEU A 84 -3.33 0.70 -4.74
C LEU A 84 -4.80 0.29 -4.56
N PRO A 85 -5.69 1.21 -4.15
CA PRO A 85 -7.09 0.91 -3.84
C PRO A 85 -7.88 0.38 -5.04
N VAL A 86 -8.23 -0.91 -5.05
CA VAL A 86 -9.02 -1.51 -6.15
C VAL A 86 -10.52 -1.26 -5.99
N GLN A 87 -11.01 -1.26 -4.77
CA GLN A 87 -12.40 -1.11 -4.33
C GLN A 87 -13.30 -2.31 -4.61
N SER A 88 -13.26 -2.91 -5.79
CA SER A 88 -13.98 -4.13 -6.19
C SER A 88 -13.20 -4.88 -7.27
N GLY A 89 -13.37 -6.18 -7.35
CA GLY A 89 -12.84 -7.01 -8.42
C GLY A 89 -13.76 -7.14 -9.63
N SER A 90 -14.99 -6.62 -9.55
CA SER A 90 -15.96 -6.61 -10.66
C SER A 90 -15.84 -5.33 -11.48
N SER A 91 -15.66 -5.47 -12.80
CA SER A 91 -15.64 -4.34 -13.74
C SER A 91 -16.97 -3.57 -13.73
N ILE A 92 -18.11 -4.26 -13.50
CA ILE A 92 -19.44 -3.65 -13.39
C ILE A 92 -19.52 -2.76 -12.15
N MET A 93 -19.01 -3.25 -11.01
CA MET A 93 -18.98 -2.46 -9.77
C MET A 93 -18.03 -1.28 -9.89
N LEU A 94 -16.86 -1.47 -10.48
CA LEU A 94 -15.90 -0.38 -10.74
C LEU A 94 -16.52 0.73 -11.58
N GLU A 95 -17.28 0.40 -12.62
CA GLU A 95 -18.02 1.38 -13.43
C GLU A 95 -19.07 2.13 -12.59
N LYS A 96 -19.89 1.42 -11.80
CA LYS A 96 -20.89 2.02 -10.91
C LYS A 96 -20.22 2.97 -9.87
N MET A 97 -19.05 2.58 -9.36
CA MET A 97 -18.23 3.40 -8.44
C MET A 97 -17.48 4.53 -9.17
N ARG A 98 -17.66 4.68 -10.49
CA ARG A 98 -16.99 5.66 -11.34
C ARG A 98 -15.46 5.56 -11.30
N ARG A 99 -14.95 4.36 -11.13
CA ARG A 99 -13.53 4.08 -11.33
C ARG A 99 -13.24 4.10 -12.83
N LYS A 100 -12.18 4.77 -13.24
CA LYS A 100 -11.82 4.94 -14.65
C LYS A 100 -10.94 3.80 -15.16
N TYR A 101 -11.11 2.61 -14.61
CA TYR A 101 -10.43 1.36 -14.96
C TYR A 101 -11.36 0.18 -14.71
N ASN A 102 -11.09 -0.93 -15.37
CA ASN A 102 -11.72 -2.22 -15.18
C ASN A 102 -10.76 -3.21 -14.49
N ARG A 103 -11.23 -4.44 -14.23
CA ARG A 103 -10.45 -5.50 -13.60
C ARG A 103 -9.15 -5.81 -14.38
N GLU A 104 -9.25 -5.97 -15.69
CA GLU A 104 -8.15 -6.37 -16.57
C GLU A 104 -7.04 -5.33 -16.53
N TRP A 105 -7.39 -4.08 -16.67
CA TRP A 105 -6.46 -2.96 -16.58
C TRP A 105 -5.74 -2.92 -15.21
N TYR A 106 -6.50 -3.18 -14.12
CA TYR A 106 -5.91 -3.21 -12.79
C TYR A 106 -4.89 -4.34 -12.64
N LEU A 107 -5.21 -5.55 -13.12
CA LEU A 107 -4.30 -6.70 -13.12
C LEU A 107 -3.04 -6.44 -13.97
N GLU A 108 -3.18 -5.82 -15.14
CA GLU A 108 -2.06 -5.38 -15.97
C GLU A 108 -1.16 -4.39 -15.23
N ARG A 109 -1.75 -3.45 -14.48
CA ARG A 109 -0.98 -2.49 -13.66
C ARG A 109 -0.21 -3.20 -12.54
N VAL A 110 -0.82 -4.15 -11.85
CA VAL A 110 -0.15 -5.00 -10.84
C VAL A 110 0.98 -5.81 -11.47
N ALA A 111 0.73 -6.42 -12.62
CA ALA A 111 1.76 -7.18 -13.35
C ALA A 111 2.95 -6.29 -13.74
N LYS A 112 2.69 -5.06 -14.20
CA LYS A 112 3.73 -4.08 -14.52
C LYS A 112 4.55 -3.71 -13.29
N ILE A 113 3.92 -3.43 -12.15
CA ILE A 113 4.62 -3.13 -10.89
C ILE A 113 5.55 -4.28 -10.52
N ARG A 114 5.06 -5.52 -10.53
CA ARG A 114 5.84 -6.70 -10.15
C ARG A 114 6.95 -7.05 -11.14
N SER A 115 6.77 -6.75 -12.42
CA SER A 115 7.82 -6.96 -13.42
C SER A 115 9.02 -6.04 -13.22
N VAL A 116 8.81 -4.83 -12.67
CA VAL A 116 9.86 -3.84 -12.42
C VAL A 116 10.39 -3.92 -10.99
N ILE A 117 9.53 -4.20 -10.02
CA ILE A 117 9.83 -4.32 -8.59
C ILE A 117 9.23 -5.63 -8.06
N PRO A 118 9.91 -6.78 -8.22
CA PRO A 118 9.35 -8.10 -7.89
C PRO A 118 8.88 -8.24 -6.43
N ASP A 119 9.59 -7.63 -5.48
CA ASP A 119 9.29 -7.65 -4.05
C ASP A 119 8.49 -6.42 -3.57
N CYS A 120 7.77 -5.74 -4.49
CA CYS A 120 6.93 -4.60 -4.13
C CYS A 120 5.77 -5.04 -3.24
N GLY A 121 5.69 -4.50 -2.03
CA GLY A 121 4.53 -4.65 -1.17
C GLY A 121 3.31 -3.94 -1.79
N LEU A 122 2.18 -4.65 -1.89
CA LEU A 122 0.93 -4.10 -2.41
C LEU A 122 -0.16 -4.15 -1.35
N THR A 123 -0.73 -3.00 -1.06
CA THR A 123 -1.92 -2.89 -0.19
C THR A 123 -3.07 -2.25 -0.94
N THR A 124 -4.30 -2.51 -0.51
CA THR A 124 -5.50 -2.08 -1.22
C THR A 124 -6.63 -1.69 -0.28
N ASP A 125 -7.69 -1.10 -0.84
CA ASP A 125 -8.99 -0.97 -0.21
C ASP A 125 -10.00 -1.81 -0.96
N VAL A 126 -10.93 -2.44 -0.23
CA VAL A 126 -12.03 -3.24 -0.77
C VAL A 126 -13.32 -2.85 -0.07
N ILE A 127 -14.39 -2.69 -0.83
CA ILE A 127 -15.73 -2.39 -0.33
C ILE A 127 -16.64 -3.58 -0.65
N ALA A 128 -17.26 -4.16 0.38
CA ALA A 128 -18.27 -5.20 0.27
C ALA A 128 -19.68 -4.61 0.28
N GLY A 129 -20.57 -5.15 -0.55
CA GLY A 129 -21.99 -4.81 -0.54
C GLY A 129 -22.31 -3.42 -1.07
N PHE A 130 -21.58 -2.93 -2.07
CA PHE A 130 -21.97 -1.71 -2.80
C PHE A 130 -23.31 -1.92 -3.50
N SER A 131 -24.11 -0.85 -3.63
CA SER A 131 -25.47 -0.91 -4.21
C SER A 131 -25.52 -1.70 -5.52
N GLY A 132 -26.38 -2.71 -5.56
CA GLY A 132 -26.56 -3.62 -6.68
C GLY A 132 -25.40 -4.59 -6.94
N GLU A 133 -24.57 -4.87 -5.94
CA GLU A 133 -23.54 -5.91 -6.03
C GLU A 133 -24.19 -7.30 -6.02
N THR A 134 -23.99 -8.04 -7.10
CA THR A 134 -24.46 -9.42 -7.22
C THR A 134 -23.51 -10.40 -6.54
N GLU A 135 -23.94 -11.66 -6.40
CA GLU A 135 -23.08 -12.74 -5.91
C GLU A 135 -21.85 -12.96 -6.84
N GLN A 136 -22.01 -12.78 -8.15
CA GLN A 136 -20.91 -12.89 -9.11
C GLN A 136 -19.91 -11.73 -8.92
N ASP A 137 -20.38 -10.50 -8.70
CA ASP A 137 -19.50 -9.35 -8.45
C ASP A 137 -18.66 -9.54 -7.19
N HIS A 138 -19.25 -10.13 -6.14
CA HIS A 138 -18.54 -10.50 -4.94
C HIS A 138 -17.48 -11.58 -5.20
N LYS A 139 -17.82 -12.65 -5.93
CA LYS A 139 -16.86 -13.70 -6.33
C LYS A 139 -15.72 -13.14 -7.19
N ASP A 140 -16.02 -12.22 -8.08
CA ASP A 140 -15.00 -11.53 -8.89
C ASP A 140 -14.03 -10.75 -7.98
N THR A 141 -14.52 -10.15 -6.89
CA THR A 141 -13.69 -9.46 -5.92
C THR A 141 -12.78 -10.45 -5.16
N LEU A 142 -13.33 -11.56 -4.68
CA LEU A 142 -12.53 -12.60 -4.01
C LEU A 142 -11.45 -13.17 -4.96
N SER A 143 -11.82 -13.49 -6.20
CA SER A 143 -10.88 -14.04 -7.18
C SER A 143 -9.77 -13.07 -7.57
N LEU A 144 -10.05 -11.77 -7.63
CA LEU A 144 -9.00 -10.76 -7.85
C LEU A 144 -8.02 -10.71 -6.67
N MET A 145 -8.54 -10.78 -5.43
CA MET A 145 -7.68 -10.78 -4.24
C MET A 145 -6.77 -12.03 -4.18
N GLU A 146 -7.29 -13.20 -4.60
CA GLU A 146 -6.51 -14.44 -4.70
C GLU A 146 -5.42 -14.34 -5.76
N GLU A 147 -5.70 -13.73 -6.91
CA GLU A 147 -4.77 -13.53 -8.02
C GLU A 147 -3.67 -12.52 -7.65
N VAL A 148 -4.05 -11.40 -7.04
CA VAL A 148 -3.09 -10.36 -6.67
C VAL A 148 -2.28 -10.75 -5.43
N VAL A 149 -2.84 -11.45 -4.45
CA VAL A 149 -2.18 -11.75 -3.17
C VAL A 149 -1.66 -10.46 -2.51
N PHE A 150 -2.57 -9.60 -2.09
CA PHE A 150 -2.21 -8.37 -1.39
C PHE A 150 -1.53 -8.66 -0.05
N ASP A 151 -0.56 -7.83 0.34
CA ASP A 151 0.11 -7.91 1.65
C ASP A 151 -0.87 -7.57 2.79
N SER A 152 -1.73 -6.57 2.56
CA SER A 152 -2.86 -6.24 3.44
C SER A 152 -3.93 -5.47 2.68
N ALA A 153 -5.13 -5.42 3.23
CA ALA A 153 -6.23 -4.62 2.70
C ALA A 153 -6.98 -3.90 3.83
N PHE A 154 -7.46 -2.70 3.53
CA PHE A 154 -8.51 -2.07 4.33
C PHE A 154 -9.85 -2.47 3.72
N MET A 155 -10.69 -3.09 4.53
CA MET A 155 -11.92 -3.73 4.08
C MET A 155 -13.11 -3.10 4.78
N PHE A 156 -14.11 -2.69 4.03
CA PHE A 156 -15.26 -1.95 4.53
C PHE A 156 -16.57 -2.55 4.01
N ALA A 157 -17.58 -2.63 4.87
CA ALA A 157 -18.95 -2.76 4.40
C ALA A 157 -19.40 -1.41 3.83
N TYR A 158 -20.07 -1.43 2.67
CA TYR A 158 -20.62 -0.21 2.10
C TYR A 158 -21.61 0.45 3.07
N SER A 159 -21.42 1.74 3.27
CA SER A 159 -22.35 2.59 4.03
C SER A 159 -22.68 3.81 3.18
N GLU A 160 -23.97 4.01 2.97
CA GLU A 160 -24.46 5.18 2.23
C GLU A 160 -24.15 6.46 3.00
N ARG A 161 -23.49 7.41 2.32
CA ARG A 161 -23.25 8.74 2.88
C ARG A 161 -24.21 9.75 2.24
N PRO A 162 -24.83 10.65 3.02
CA PRO A 162 -25.66 11.71 2.45
C PRO A 162 -24.81 12.62 1.54
N GLY A 163 -25.30 12.84 0.31
CA GLY A 163 -24.69 13.83 -0.60
C GLY A 163 -23.92 13.32 -1.82
N PRO A 164 -23.21 12.18 -1.82
CA PRO A 164 -22.59 11.66 -3.05
C PRO A 164 -23.62 11.36 -4.14
N LEU A 165 -23.22 11.54 -5.40
CA LEU A 165 -24.07 11.20 -6.57
C LEU A 165 -24.45 9.70 -6.61
N ALA A 166 -23.64 8.84 -5.98
CA ALA A 166 -23.93 7.41 -5.87
C ALA A 166 -25.22 7.15 -5.06
N SER A 167 -25.40 7.80 -3.91
CA SER A 167 -26.60 7.66 -3.07
C SER A 167 -27.87 8.15 -3.76
N LYS A 168 -27.76 9.12 -4.67
CA LYS A 168 -28.90 9.61 -5.47
C LYS A 168 -29.27 8.69 -6.63
N LYS A 169 -28.33 7.91 -7.14
CA LYS A 169 -28.49 7.12 -8.36
C LYS A 169 -28.71 5.62 -8.09
N TYR A 170 -28.15 5.14 -7.00
CA TYR A 170 -28.17 3.73 -6.64
C TYR A 170 -28.61 3.61 -5.18
N PRO A 171 -29.90 3.26 -4.93
CA PRO A 171 -30.38 3.02 -3.57
C PRO A 171 -29.61 1.85 -2.95
N ASP A 172 -29.39 1.90 -1.66
CA ASP A 172 -28.75 0.81 -0.91
C ASP A 172 -29.73 -0.37 -0.82
N ASP A 173 -29.58 -1.32 -1.74
CA ASP A 173 -30.48 -2.47 -1.92
C ASP A 173 -29.88 -3.79 -1.35
N ILE A 174 -28.71 -3.71 -0.71
CA ILE A 174 -28.05 -4.87 -0.09
C ILE A 174 -28.33 -4.83 1.44
N SER A 175 -28.84 -5.94 1.98
CA SER A 175 -29.11 -6.03 3.42
C SER A 175 -27.82 -5.93 4.24
N GLN A 176 -27.91 -5.43 5.46
CA GLN A 176 -26.75 -5.29 6.36
C GLN A 176 -26.13 -6.65 6.71
N GLU A 177 -26.97 -7.69 6.81
CA GLU A 177 -26.55 -9.07 7.06
C GLU A 177 -25.67 -9.56 5.92
N LEU A 178 -26.10 -9.39 4.67
CA LEU A 178 -25.33 -9.82 3.49
C LEU A 178 -24.02 -9.02 3.32
N LYS A 179 -24.03 -7.71 3.61
CA LYS A 179 -22.80 -6.91 3.63
C LYS A 179 -21.81 -7.44 4.66
N THR A 180 -22.30 -7.80 5.83
CA THR A 180 -21.46 -8.33 6.92
C THR A 180 -20.90 -9.71 6.55
N GLU A 181 -21.72 -10.58 5.96
CA GLU A 181 -21.28 -11.90 5.47
C GLU A 181 -20.17 -11.76 4.44
N ARG A 182 -20.38 -10.97 3.37
CA ARG A 182 -19.37 -10.71 2.34
C ARG A 182 -18.09 -10.08 2.89
N LEU A 183 -18.21 -9.12 3.81
CA LEU A 183 -17.06 -8.52 4.46
C LEU A 183 -16.25 -9.56 5.25
N ASN A 184 -16.91 -10.46 5.97
CA ASN A 184 -16.24 -11.53 6.74
C ASN A 184 -15.50 -12.51 5.79
N GLU A 185 -16.07 -12.83 4.65
CA GLU A 185 -15.40 -13.66 3.64
C GLU A 185 -14.12 -12.97 3.09
N ILE A 186 -14.22 -11.67 2.78
CA ILE A 186 -13.08 -10.85 2.34
C ILE A 186 -11.99 -10.81 3.43
N ILE A 187 -12.36 -10.60 4.70
CA ILE A 187 -11.43 -10.57 5.82
C ILE A 187 -10.72 -11.94 5.98
N ALA A 188 -11.46 -13.03 5.93
CA ALA A 188 -10.92 -14.38 6.04
C ALA A 188 -9.95 -14.69 4.89
N LEU A 189 -10.33 -14.31 3.65
CA LEU A 189 -9.47 -14.47 2.49
C LEU A 189 -8.20 -13.62 2.62
N GLN A 190 -8.32 -12.35 2.96
CA GLN A 190 -7.17 -11.46 3.11
C GLN A 190 -6.19 -11.99 4.18
N GLY A 191 -6.68 -12.54 5.29
CA GLY A 191 -5.83 -13.17 6.29
C GLY A 191 -4.96 -14.29 5.72
N ARG A 192 -5.54 -15.14 4.86
CA ARG A 192 -4.80 -16.20 4.14
C ARG A 192 -3.79 -15.62 3.14
N MET A 193 -4.20 -14.58 2.38
CA MET A 193 -3.33 -13.95 1.38
C MET A 193 -2.15 -13.22 2.04
N SER A 194 -2.39 -12.51 3.15
CA SER A 194 -1.33 -11.87 3.92
C SER A 194 -0.31 -12.89 4.46
N LEU A 195 -0.79 -14.02 4.99
CA LEU A 195 0.09 -15.11 5.43
C LEU A 195 0.92 -15.65 4.26
N LYS A 196 0.28 -16.00 3.14
CA LYS A 196 0.94 -16.48 1.92
C LYS A 196 1.99 -15.49 1.38
N SER A 197 1.72 -14.18 1.48
CA SER A 197 2.68 -13.16 1.10
C SER A 197 3.85 -13.09 2.08
N ASN A 198 3.59 -13.22 3.38
CA ASN A 198 4.63 -13.16 4.40
C ASN A 198 5.52 -14.42 4.39
N GLU A 199 4.98 -15.60 4.09
CA GLU A 199 5.74 -16.85 3.95
C GLU A 199 6.89 -16.75 2.95
N LYS A 200 6.73 -15.93 1.89
CA LYS A 200 7.78 -15.67 0.89
C LYS A 200 9.00 -14.91 1.46
N GLU A 201 8.86 -14.31 2.62
CA GLU A 201 9.94 -13.57 3.28
C GLU A 201 10.81 -14.45 4.18
N ILE A 202 10.37 -15.66 4.53
CA ILE A 202 11.13 -16.56 5.40
C ILE A 202 12.52 -16.83 4.82
N GLY A 203 13.54 -16.65 5.67
CA GLY A 203 14.94 -16.82 5.30
C GLY A 203 15.61 -15.60 4.68
N LYS A 204 14.84 -14.57 4.25
CA LYS A 204 15.39 -13.32 3.73
C LYS A 204 15.98 -12.44 4.83
N THR A 205 17.02 -11.69 4.48
CA THR A 205 17.55 -10.58 5.28
C THR A 205 16.89 -9.29 4.86
N LEU A 206 16.35 -8.54 5.81
CA LEU A 206 15.63 -7.30 5.58
C LEU A 206 16.28 -6.15 6.35
N LYS A 207 16.43 -4.99 5.70
CA LYS A 207 16.79 -3.74 6.34
C LYS A 207 15.53 -3.07 6.90
N VAL A 208 15.49 -2.94 8.22
CA VAL A 208 14.34 -2.42 8.98
C VAL A 208 14.68 -1.07 9.58
N LEU A 209 13.75 -0.12 9.53
CA LEU A 209 13.80 1.11 10.33
C LEU A 209 13.03 0.84 11.62
N VAL A 210 13.71 0.99 12.75
CA VAL A 210 13.16 0.75 14.09
C VAL A 210 12.13 1.84 14.41
N GLU A 211 10.92 1.44 14.79
CA GLU A 211 9.84 2.35 15.22
C GLU A 211 9.75 2.46 16.74
N GLY A 212 10.19 1.42 17.46
CA GLY A 212 10.21 1.39 18.92
C GLY A 212 9.97 0.00 19.49
N PRO A 213 9.64 -0.11 20.79
CA PRO A 213 9.34 -1.39 21.44
C PRO A 213 8.09 -2.05 20.86
N SER A 214 8.12 -3.38 20.80
CA SER A 214 6.96 -4.18 20.44
C SER A 214 5.85 -4.02 21.49
N LYS A 215 4.59 -3.88 21.03
CA LYS A 215 3.44 -3.75 21.93
C LYS A 215 3.18 -4.98 22.81
N ARG A 216 3.67 -6.17 22.39
CA ARG A 216 3.43 -7.43 23.08
C ARG A 216 4.57 -7.81 24.02
N ASN A 217 5.79 -7.41 23.71
CA ASN A 217 6.96 -7.72 24.50
C ASN A 217 7.93 -6.52 24.48
N PRO A 218 8.16 -5.82 25.60
CA PRO A 218 9.04 -4.67 25.66
C PRO A 218 10.54 -4.99 25.44
N GLU A 219 10.95 -6.26 25.55
CA GLU A 219 12.30 -6.72 25.23
C GLU A 219 12.54 -6.86 23.71
N GLU A 220 11.47 -6.77 22.94
CA GLU A 220 11.51 -6.79 21.47
C GLU A 220 11.27 -5.41 20.90
N LEU A 221 11.89 -5.16 19.76
CA LEU A 221 11.64 -4.00 18.93
C LEU A 221 10.74 -4.35 17.74
N CYS A 222 10.05 -3.36 17.26
CA CYS A 222 9.35 -3.44 16.00
C CYS A 222 9.80 -2.35 15.04
N GLY A 223 9.64 -2.61 13.75
CA GLY A 223 9.94 -1.64 12.70
C GLY A 223 9.48 -2.16 11.34
N ARG A 224 9.53 -1.31 10.33
CA ARG A 224 9.07 -1.65 8.99
C ARG A 224 10.20 -1.86 8.01
N ALA A 225 10.04 -2.91 7.20
CA ALA A 225 10.84 -3.12 6.01
C ALA A 225 10.47 -2.12 4.89
N SER A 226 11.23 -2.09 3.82
CA SER A 226 10.94 -1.28 2.63
C SER A 226 9.57 -1.60 2.02
N SER A 227 9.16 -2.87 2.02
CA SER A 227 7.85 -3.36 1.58
C SER A 227 6.68 -3.00 2.51
N ASN A 228 6.91 -2.22 3.57
CA ASN A 228 5.94 -1.85 4.60
C ASN A 228 5.54 -2.99 5.55
N LYS A 229 6.12 -4.19 5.42
CA LYS A 229 5.85 -5.31 6.32
C LYS A 229 6.44 -5.01 7.71
N MET A 230 5.66 -5.33 8.75
CA MET A 230 6.07 -5.17 10.14
C MET A 230 6.99 -6.31 10.55
N CYS A 231 8.18 -5.97 11.04
CA CYS A 231 9.16 -6.89 11.61
C CYS A 231 9.19 -6.73 13.12
N VAL A 232 9.28 -7.85 13.85
CA VAL A 232 9.50 -7.90 15.31
C VAL A 232 10.74 -8.74 15.56
N PHE A 233 11.64 -8.24 16.41
CA PHE A 233 12.95 -8.85 16.64
C PHE A 233 13.49 -8.47 18.04
N PRO A 234 14.38 -9.30 18.64
CA PRO A 234 15.00 -9.00 19.93
C PRO A 234 15.81 -7.70 19.88
N SER A 235 15.71 -6.89 20.93
CA SER A 235 16.49 -5.66 21.08
C SER A 235 17.97 -5.98 21.41
N ARG A 236 18.88 -5.23 20.79
CA ARG A 236 20.31 -5.18 21.16
C ARG A 236 20.74 -3.77 21.55
N GLY A 237 19.77 -2.91 21.93
CA GLY A 237 20.00 -1.52 22.34
C GLY A 237 19.72 -0.48 21.28
N GLU A 238 19.15 -0.87 20.11
CA GLU A 238 18.74 0.06 19.09
C GLU A 238 17.58 0.93 19.58
N LYS A 239 17.50 2.13 19.01
CA LYS A 239 16.46 3.12 19.31
C LYS A 239 15.57 3.37 18.10
N ALA A 240 14.41 3.96 18.33
CA ALA A 240 13.57 4.45 17.24
C ALA A 240 14.38 5.38 16.31
N GLY A 241 14.29 5.14 15.02
CA GLY A 241 15.07 5.84 14.00
C GLY A 241 16.37 5.15 13.58
N ASP A 242 16.81 4.10 14.27
CA ASP A 242 17.97 3.32 13.84
C ASP A 242 17.59 2.36 12.71
N TYR A 243 18.54 2.10 11.82
CA TYR A 243 18.44 1.01 10.85
C TYR A 243 19.13 -0.24 11.38
N CYS A 244 18.49 -1.38 11.18
CA CYS A 244 19.10 -2.66 11.48
C CYS A 244 18.78 -3.71 10.42
N GLU A 245 19.61 -4.74 10.33
CA GLU A 245 19.37 -5.92 9.50
C GLU A 245 18.84 -7.05 10.36
N VAL A 246 17.78 -7.69 9.85
CA VAL A 246 17.12 -8.80 10.52
C VAL A 246 16.86 -9.92 9.53
N LYS A 247 16.95 -11.18 9.99
CA LYS A 247 16.60 -12.37 9.23
C LYS A 247 15.22 -12.84 9.64
N VAL A 248 14.33 -13.03 8.66
CA VAL A 248 12.99 -13.55 8.91
C VAL A 248 13.05 -15.04 9.22
N VAL A 249 12.56 -15.45 10.39
CA VAL A 249 12.58 -16.86 10.84
C VAL A 249 11.20 -17.51 10.85
N SER A 250 10.16 -16.72 11.13
CA SER A 250 8.77 -17.17 11.04
C SER A 250 7.83 -16.01 10.78
N VAL A 251 6.56 -16.30 10.50
CA VAL A 251 5.60 -15.28 10.12
C VAL A 251 4.22 -15.55 10.69
N THR A 252 3.44 -14.49 10.81
CA THR A 252 1.99 -14.51 10.97
C THR A 252 1.36 -13.78 9.79
N SER A 253 0.04 -13.72 9.71
CA SER A 253 -0.63 -12.87 8.70
C SER A 253 -0.35 -11.37 8.85
N ALA A 254 0.10 -10.92 10.04
CA ALA A 254 0.30 -9.51 10.34
C ALA A 254 1.77 -9.10 10.48
N THR A 255 2.69 -10.06 10.75
CA THR A 255 4.02 -9.73 11.26
C THR A 255 5.05 -10.75 10.80
N LEU A 256 6.24 -10.29 10.51
CA LEU A 256 7.44 -11.09 10.32
C LEU A 256 8.19 -11.17 11.66
N LEU A 257 8.42 -12.39 12.15
CA LEU A 257 9.22 -12.65 13.35
C LEU A 257 10.65 -12.88 12.91
N CYS A 258 11.57 -12.11 13.45
CA CYS A 258 12.93 -12.02 12.94
C CYS A 258 13.96 -12.21 14.03
N GLU A 259 15.15 -12.63 13.62
CA GLU A 259 16.38 -12.63 14.42
C GLU A 259 17.26 -11.46 13.99
N ARG A 260 18.06 -10.93 14.94
CA ARG A 260 19.09 -9.95 14.63
C ARG A 260 20.33 -10.62 14.05
N ILE A 261 20.81 -10.06 12.94
CA ILE A 261 22.07 -10.48 12.32
C ILE A 261 23.24 -9.71 12.95
#